data_250dfbe4d9d86bc0eb5e3da171904cd8
#
_entry.id   250dfbe4d9d86bc0eb5e3da171904cd8
#
_cell.length_a   1.000
_cell.length_b   1.000
_cell.length_c   1.000
_cell.angle_alpha   90.00
_cell.angle_beta   90.00
_cell.angle_gamma   90.00
#
_symmetry.space_group_name_H-M   'P 1'
#
loop_
_entity.id
_entity.type
_entity.pdbx_description
1 polymer ?
#
loop_
_entity_poly.entity_id
_entity_poly.type
_entity_poly.pdbx_seq_one_letter_code
_entity_poly.pdbx_strand_id
1 'polypeptide(L)'
;MAHVASSDPVYLRVVADIRRQIVDGSLLPGAPIPSRAQLTRKYGVGETAARHALRVLAAEGLIVGRVGSGHYVRAKPVLLPLYRWRSHDHVPLGTDLQAQGARTTWDWRAEPAEATPDIAHRLRLDESAPVTRTRYVFRGDGRPVQLATSYEPAEFSATEEAPRPLAGRLSSLGVKITEVVEEVYARVPQPAESDVLALPAGVHVLHVERTQWAGDRPVETSDIVIPGDRFRLVYSHPLHP
;
A
#
# COMPACT_ATOMS: atom_id res chain seq x y z
N MET A 1 -1.99 46.07 -23.26
CA MET A 1 -1.91 44.65 -22.91
C MET A 1 -2.53 44.45 -21.53
N ALA A 2 -3.72 43.88 -21.47
CA ALA A 2 -4.47 43.71 -20.23
C ALA A 2 -3.85 42.52 -19.46
N HIS A 3 -3.38 42.79 -18.24
CA HIS A 3 -3.08 41.75 -17.27
C HIS A 3 -4.38 41.01 -16.96
N VAL A 4 -4.52 39.79 -17.47
CA VAL A 4 -5.51 38.85 -16.98
C VAL A 4 -5.11 38.54 -15.55
N ALA A 5 -5.79 39.16 -14.58
CA ALA A 5 -5.65 38.80 -13.17
C ALA A 5 -6.05 37.33 -13.06
N SER A 6 -5.09 36.44 -12.67
CA SER A 6 -5.35 35.04 -12.37
C SER A 6 -6.46 34.98 -11.33
N SER A 7 -7.62 34.44 -11.71
CA SER A 7 -8.80 34.28 -10.85
C SER A 7 -8.66 33.08 -9.90
N ASP A 8 -7.44 32.60 -9.70
CA ASP A 8 -7.19 31.45 -8.84
C ASP A 8 -7.56 31.77 -7.38
N PRO A 9 -8.29 30.89 -6.72
CA PRO A 9 -8.61 31.03 -5.31
C PRO A 9 -7.36 31.35 -4.48
N VAL A 10 -7.43 32.33 -3.62
CA VAL A 10 -6.27 32.88 -2.88
C VAL A 10 -5.49 31.83 -2.11
N TYR A 11 -6.17 30.77 -1.60
CA TYR A 11 -5.51 29.67 -0.91
C TYR A 11 -4.56 28.86 -1.81
N LEU A 12 -4.82 28.79 -3.13
CA LEU A 12 -3.96 28.08 -4.08
C LEU A 12 -2.57 28.71 -4.18
N ARG A 13 -2.44 30.03 -4.03
CA ARG A 13 -1.14 30.71 -3.98
C ARG A 13 -0.32 30.26 -2.77
N VAL A 14 -0.98 30.10 -1.61
CA VAL A 14 -0.33 29.57 -0.39
C VAL A 14 0.11 28.13 -0.61
N VAL A 15 -0.77 27.29 -1.16
CA VAL A 15 -0.46 25.89 -1.47
C VAL A 15 0.72 25.78 -2.44
N ALA A 16 0.70 26.52 -3.54
CA ALA A 16 1.73 26.48 -4.58
C ALA A 16 3.10 26.93 -4.03
N ASP A 17 3.14 28.00 -3.22
CA ASP A 17 4.40 28.48 -2.66
C ASP A 17 5.01 27.51 -1.63
N ILE A 18 4.22 27.00 -0.69
CA ILE A 18 4.69 26.02 0.29
C ILE A 18 5.11 24.72 -0.41
N ARG A 19 4.31 24.23 -1.37
CA ARG A 19 4.67 23.03 -2.16
C ARG A 19 6.01 23.21 -2.86
N ARG A 20 6.23 24.36 -3.52
CA ARG A 20 7.49 24.68 -4.17
C ARG A 20 8.65 24.62 -3.18
N GLN A 21 8.52 25.27 -2.00
CA GLN A 21 9.57 25.29 -0.97
C GLN A 21 9.87 23.89 -0.41
N ILE A 22 8.89 23.00 -0.37
CA ILE A 22 9.10 21.60 0.02
C ILE A 22 9.82 20.82 -1.10
N VAL A 23 9.42 21.05 -2.35
CA VAL A 23 9.99 20.35 -3.52
C VAL A 23 11.41 20.78 -3.81
N ASP A 24 11.72 22.08 -3.73
CA ASP A 24 13.07 22.64 -3.97
C ASP A 24 13.99 22.49 -2.76
N GLY A 25 13.49 22.01 -1.61
CA GLY A 25 14.27 21.77 -0.40
C GLY A 25 14.48 23.00 0.50
N SER A 26 13.87 24.15 0.18
CA SER A 26 13.91 25.35 1.05
C SER A 26 13.21 25.11 2.38
N LEU A 27 12.20 24.22 2.40
CA LEU A 27 11.59 23.67 3.61
C LEU A 27 12.00 22.19 3.73
N LEU A 28 12.93 21.90 4.62
CA LEU A 28 13.44 20.56 4.85
C LEU A 28 12.39 19.63 5.51
N PRO A 29 12.49 18.32 5.30
CA PRO A 29 11.70 17.34 6.04
C PRO A 29 11.78 17.57 7.57
N GLY A 30 10.61 17.59 8.23
CA GLY A 30 10.51 17.90 9.66
C GLY A 30 10.51 19.39 10.00
N ALA A 31 10.76 20.29 9.06
CA ALA A 31 10.67 21.73 9.28
C ALA A 31 9.25 22.17 9.64
N PRO A 32 9.06 23.11 10.57
CA PRO A 32 7.75 23.63 10.90
C PRO A 32 7.17 24.45 9.73
N ILE A 33 5.89 24.26 9.44
CA ILE A 33 5.14 25.08 8.51
C ILE A 33 4.62 26.32 9.25
N PRO A 34 4.63 27.50 8.63
CA PRO A 34 4.08 28.70 9.25
C PRO A 34 2.66 28.49 9.75
N SER A 35 2.38 28.97 10.95
CA SER A 35 1.05 28.91 11.55
C SER A 35 0.00 29.64 10.72
N ARG A 36 -1.29 29.36 10.95
CA ARG A 36 -2.40 30.05 10.27
C ARG A 36 -2.26 31.58 10.34
N ALA A 37 -1.96 32.12 11.52
CA ALA A 37 -1.76 33.56 11.71
C ALA A 37 -0.55 34.10 10.92
N GLN A 38 0.54 33.34 10.81
CA GLN A 38 1.70 33.70 10.00
C GLN A 38 1.38 33.65 8.51
N LEU A 39 0.62 32.61 8.06
CA LEU A 39 0.16 32.52 6.67
C LEU A 39 -0.76 33.67 6.30
N THR A 40 -1.72 34.01 7.17
CA THR A 40 -2.61 35.18 6.99
C THR A 40 -1.79 36.45 6.80
N ARG A 41 -0.80 36.71 7.64
CA ARG A 41 0.09 37.88 7.53
C ARG A 41 0.95 37.87 6.26
N LYS A 42 1.61 36.72 5.99
CA LYS A 42 2.57 36.60 4.87
C LYS A 42 1.91 36.75 3.51
N TYR A 43 0.72 36.15 3.33
CA TYR A 43 0.06 36.07 2.02
C TYR A 43 -1.14 37.02 1.88
N GLY A 44 -1.50 37.76 2.92
CA GLY A 44 -2.68 38.65 2.89
C GLY A 44 -4.00 37.91 2.71
N VAL A 45 -4.10 36.66 3.26
CA VAL A 45 -5.27 35.81 3.09
C VAL A 45 -6.08 35.71 4.40
N GLY A 46 -7.39 35.46 4.29
CA GLY A 46 -8.20 35.19 5.48
C GLY A 46 -7.84 33.86 6.18
N GLU A 47 -8.20 33.77 7.46
CA GLU A 47 -7.90 32.55 8.27
C GLU A 47 -8.51 31.27 7.66
N THR A 48 -9.71 31.38 7.08
CA THR A 48 -10.37 30.24 6.40
C THR A 48 -9.55 29.77 5.20
N ALA A 49 -8.99 30.68 4.41
CA ALA A 49 -8.14 30.33 3.26
C ALA A 49 -6.81 29.71 3.73
N ALA A 50 -6.18 30.24 4.78
CA ALA A 50 -4.97 29.66 5.37
C ALA A 50 -5.23 28.25 5.90
N ARG A 51 -6.34 28.04 6.60
CA ARG A 51 -6.75 26.71 7.08
C ARG A 51 -7.03 25.73 5.93
N HIS A 52 -7.67 26.22 4.85
CA HIS A 52 -7.93 25.38 3.67
C HIS A 52 -6.65 24.98 2.97
N ALA A 53 -5.70 25.91 2.80
CA ALA A 53 -4.39 25.61 2.24
C ALA A 53 -3.64 24.51 3.02
N LEU A 54 -3.63 24.60 4.36
CA LEU A 54 -3.00 23.56 5.19
C LEU A 54 -3.69 22.18 5.05
N ARG A 55 -5.04 22.17 4.91
CA ARG A 55 -5.77 20.92 4.65
C ARG A 55 -5.39 20.30 3.30
N VAL A 56 -5.29 21.12 2.25
CA VAL A 56 -4.88 20.65 0.92
C VAL A 56 -3.47 20.05 0.96
N LEU A 57 -2.51 20.77 1.55
CA LEU A 57 -1.14 20.28 1.70
C LEU A 57 -1.04 18.98 2.53
N ALA A 58 -1.90 18.86 3.55
CA ALA A 58 -1.98 17.63 4.35
C ALA A 58 -2.61 16.47 3.57
N ALA A 59 -3.67 16.74 2.78
CA ALA A 59 -4.29 15.75 1.90
C ALA A 59 -3.34 15.29 0.79
N GLU A 60 -2.48 16.19 0.29
CA GLU A 60 -1.40 15.84 -0.65
C GLU A 60 -0.23 15.08 0.02
N GLY A 61 -0.29 14.87 1.34
CA GLY A 61 0.75 14.18 2.07
C GLY A 61 2.07 14.97 2.21
N LEU A 62 2.08 16.27 1.90
CA LEU A 62 3.27 17.11 1.99
C LEU A 62 3.59 17.55 3.41
N ILE A 63 2.57 17.70 4.24
CA ILE A 63 2.70 18.11 5.64
C ILE A 63 1.93 17.18 6.57
N VAL A 64 2.28 17.18 7.83
CA VAL A 64 1.60 16.44 8.90
C VAL A 64 1.29 17.36 10.07
N GLY A 65 0.06 17.28 10.59
CA GLY A 65 -0.33 17.99 11.82
C GLY A 65 0.17 17.24 13.05
N ARG A 66 0.70 17.97 14.03
CA ARG A 66 1.00 17.45 15.37
C ARG A 66 0.12 18.17 16.40
N VAL A 67 -0.60 17.41 17.18
CA VAL A 67 -1.53 17.95 18.19
C VAL A 67 -0.78 18.93 19.11
N GLY A 68 -1.32 20.13 19.27
CA GLY A 68 -0.74 21.19 20.10
C GLY A 68 0.53 21.87 19.55
N SER A 69 1.11 21.38 18.45
CA SER A 69 2.42 21.83 17.95
C SER A 69 2.41 22.41 16.51
N GLY A 70 1.28 22.29 15.78
CA GLY A 70 1.15 22.85 14.43
C GLY A 70 1.39 21.83 13.31
N HIS A 71 1.84 22.33 12.15
CA HIS A 71 2.11 21.51 10.97
C HIS A 71 3.60 21.48 10.65
N TYR A 72 4.05 20.36 10.14
CA TYR A 72 5.46 20.11 9.80
C TYR A 72 5.55 19.50 8.41
N VAL A 73 6.64 19.77 7.69
CA VAL A 73 6.94 19.08 6.44
C VAL A 73 7.04 17.58 6.73
N ARG A 74 6.30 16.77 5.98
CA ARG A 74 6.40 15.31 6.12
C ARG A 74 7.79 14.87 5.68
N ALA A 75 8.47 14.11 6.52
CA ALA A 75 9.70 13.44 6.10
C ALA A 75 9.34 12.49 4.94
N LYS A 76 10.09 12.57 3.82
CA LYS A 76 9.98 11.53 2.79
C LYS A 76 10.47 10.25 3.44
N PRO A 77 9.62 9.25 3.61
CA PRO A 77 10.07 7.98 4.15
C PRO A 77 11.10 7.37 3.20
N VAL A 78 12.14 6.78 3.75
CA VAL A 78 13.01 5.90 2.96
C VAL A 78 12.17 4.67 2.63
N LEU A 79 11.73 4.56 1.37
CA LEU A 79 10.93 3.43 0.94
C LEU A 79 11.79 2.17 0.90
N LEU A 80 11.44 1.19 1.73
CA LEU A 80 12.08 -0.11 1.73
C LEU A 80 11.70 -0.90 0.47
N PRO A 81 12.67 -1.49 -0.26
CA PRO A 81 12.39 -2.28 -1.44
C PRO A 81 11.77 -3.62 -1.05
N LEU A 82 10.69 -4.01 -1.74
CA LEU A 82 10.11 -5.35 -1.72
C LEU A 82 10.31 -5.98 -3.09
N TYR A 83 11.15 -7.01 -3.17
CA TYR A 83 11.49 -7.69 -4.41
C TYR A 83 10.44 -8.76 -4.72
N ARG A 84 9.69 -8.58 -5.81
CA ARG A 84 8.54 -9.43 -6.14
C ARG A 84 8.88 -10.72 -6.88
N TRP A 85 10.10 -10.86 -7.40
CA TRP A 85 10.47 -11.97 -8.30
C TRP A 85 11.37 -13.05 -7.69
N ARG A 86 11.83 -12.89 -6.45
CA ARG A 86 12.94 -13.73 -5.94
C ARG A 86 12.57 -15.12 -5.43
N SER A 87 11.30 -15.47 -5.26
CA SER A 87 10.98 -16.83 -4.80
C SER A 87 9.56 -17.26 -5.13
N HIS A 88 9.47 -18.38 -5.78
CA HIS A 88 8.22 -19.14 -5.94
C HIS A 88 7.76 -19.76 -4.62
N ASP A 89 8.65 -19.89 -3.63
CA ASP A 89 8.45 -20.71 -2.43
C ASP A 89 8.25 -19.93 -1.12
N HIS A 90 8.44 -18.60 -1.11
CA HIS A 90 8.39 -17.83 0.13
C HIS A 90 7.41 -16.67 0.04
N VAL A 91 6.87 -16.30 1.20
CA VAL A 91 6.15 -15.04 1.38
C VAL A 91 7.16 -13.92 1.08
N PRO A 92 7.03 -13.20 -0.06
CA PRO A 92 8.09 -12.28 -0.54
C PRO A 92 8.52 -11.26 0.52
N LEU A 93 7.56 -10.75 1.30
CA LEU A 93 7.81 -9.75 2.33
C LEU A 93 8.72 -10.25 3.46
N GLY A 94 8.54 -11.52 3.88
CA GLY A 94 9.33 -12.09 4.99
C GLY A 94 10.81 -12.08 4.69
N THR A 95 11.19 -12.54 3.51
CA THR A 95 12.59 -12.62 3.07
C THR A 95 13.23 -11.25 2.91
N ASP A 96 12.51 -10.27 2.32
CA ASP A 96 13.05 -8.93 2.09
C ASP A 96 13.28 -8.16 3.40
N LEU A 97 12.34 -8.27 4.34
CA LEU A 97 12.48 -7.64 5.65
C LEU A 97 13.57 -8.31 6.51
N GLN A 98 13.67 -9.65 6.44
CA GLN A 98 14.76 -10.38 7.11
C GLN A 98 16.13 -10.03 6.55
N ALA A 99 16.25 -9.88 5.22
CA ALA A 99 17.49 -9.41 4.59
C ALA A 99 17.90 -8.01 5.04
N GLN A 100 16.94 -7.22 5.54
CA GLN A 100 17.16 -5.89 6.14
C GLN A 100 17.31 -5.92 7.66
N GLY A 101 17.38 -7.12 8.26
CA GLY A 101 17.58 -7.32 9.70
C GLY A 101 16.30 -7.24 10.55
N ALA A 102 15.13 -7.12 9.93
CA ALA A 102 13.87 -7.06 10.67
C ALA A 102 13.39 -8.48 11.09
N ARG A 103 12.83 -8.56 12.28
CA ARG A 103 12.16 -9.78 12.76
C ARG A 103 10.77 -9.85 12.16
N THR A 104 10.49 -10.84 11.33
CA THR A 104 9.19 -11.03 10.68
C THR A 104 8.33 -12.04 11.39
N THR A 105 7.05 -11.72 11.55
CA THR A 105 5.99 -12.61 12.04
C THR A 105 4.74 -12.39 11.21
N TRP A 106 3.82 -13.34 11.25
CA TRP A 106 2.51 -13.18 10.63
C TRP A 106 1.44 -13.88 11.46
N ASP A 107 0.27 -13.26 11.52
CA ASP A 107 -0.97 -13.84 12.00
C ASP A 107 -1.80 -14.22 10.79
N TRP A 108 -2.56 -15.30 10.89
CA TRP A 108 -3.43 -15.74 9.81
C TRP A 108 -4.73 -16.35 10.33
N ARG A 109 -5.75 -16.31 9.48
CA ARG A 109 -7.03 -16.97 9.72
C ARG A 109 -7.59 -17.48 8.40
N ALA A 110 -7.81 -18.80 8.31
CA ALA A 110 -8.46 -19.44 7.18
C ALA A 110 -9.91 -19.77 7.53
N GLU A 111 -10.81 -19.63 6.55
CA GLU A 111 -12.22 -19.97 6.67
C GLU A 111 -12.78 -20.37 5.30
N PRO A 112 -13.76 -21.30 5.26
CA PRO A 112 -14.53 -21.55 4.05
C PRO A 112 -15.24 -20.27 3.61
N ALA A 113 -15.33 -20.06 2.30
CA ALA A 113 -16.01 -18.93 1.70
C ALA A 113 -16.60 -19.32 0.32
N GLU A 114 -17.41 -18.45 -0.23
CA GLU A 114 -17.86 -18.53 -1.62
C GLU A 114 -17.09 -17.52 -2.47
N ALA A 115 -16.77 -17.90 -3.70
CA ALA A 115 -16.12 -17.01 -4.64
C ALA A 115 -17.05 -15.85 -5.01
N THR A 116 -16.62 -14.62 -4.77
CA THR A 116 -17.31 -13.45 -5.33
C THR A 116 -17.14 -13.43 -6.85
N PRO A 117 -17.96 -12.67 -7.62
CA PRO A 117 -17.80 -12.61 -9.08
C PRO A 117 -16.37 -12.31 -9.54
N ASP A 118 -15.68 -11.40 -8.85
CA ASP A 118 -14.28 -11.06 -9.15
C ASP A 118 -13.32 -12.23 -8.85
N ILE A 119 -13.46 -12.88 -7.70
CA ILE A 119 -12.64 -14.05 -7.32
C ILE A 119 -12.92 -15.22 -8.27
N ALA A 120 -14.19 -15.47 -8.61
CA ALA A 120 -14.59 -16.50 -9.57
C ALA A 120 -13.96 -16.24 -10.95
N HIS A 121 -13.97 -14.99 -11.41
CA HIS A 121 -13.32 -14.60 -12.67
C HIS A 121 -11.82 -14.88 -12.64
N ARG A 122 -11.11 -14.44 -11.60
CA ARG A 122 -9.65 -14.62 -11.47
C ARG A 122 -9.23 -16.09 -11.33
N LEU A 123 -10.06 -16.90 -10.66
CA LEU A 123 -9.84 -18.34 -10.48
C LEU A 123 -10.45 -19.21 -11.58
N ARG A 124 -11.15 -18.61 -12.56
CA ARG A 124 -11.89 -19.32 -13.62
C ARG A 124 -12.86 -20.37 -13.05
N LEU A 125 -13.57 -19.97 -12.00
CA LEU A 125 -14.58 -20.78 -11.32
C LEU A 125 -15.99 -20.22 -11.63
N ASP A 126 -17.01 -21.01 -11.33
CA ASP A 126 -18.37 -20.51 -11.28
C ASP A 126 -18.56 -19.53 -10.12
N GLU A 127 -19.47 -18.56 -10.25
CA GLU A 127 -19.86 -17.70 -9.15
C GLU A 127 -20.36 -18.52 -7.97
N SER A 128 -20.00 -18.09 -6.76
CA SER A 128 -20.30 -18.82 -5.51
C SER A 128 -19.62 -20.19 -5.39
N ALA A 129 -18.69 -20.55 -6.26
CA ALA A 129 -17.92 -21.78 -6.08
C ALA A 129 -17.21 -21.79 -4.71
N PRO A 130 -17.12 -22.95 -4.05
CA PRO A 130 -16.49 -23.04 -2.74
C PRO A 130 -14.97 -22.78 -2.83
N VAL A 131 -14.49 -21.86 -1.98
CA VAL A 131 -13.09 -21.50 -1.86
C VAL A 131 -12.68 -21.45 -0.40
N THR A 132 -11.39 -21.57 -0.13
CA THR A 132 -10.83 -21.21 1.18
C THR A 132 -10.28 -19.82 1.11
N ARG A 133 -10.79 -18.95 1.98
CA ARG A 133 -10.26 -17.60 2.18
C ARG A 133 -9.30 -17.59 3.36
N THR A 134 -8.06 -17.14 3.12
CA THR A 134 -7.07 -16.97 4.19
C THR A 134 -6.64 -15.52 4.27
N ARG A 135 -6.81 -14.91 5.44
CA ARG A 135 -6.34 -13.54 5.73
C ARG A 135 -5.04 -13.60 6.49
N TYR A 136 -4.11 -12.73 6.11
CA TYR A 136 -2.79 -12.60 6.71
C TYR A 136 -2.54 -11.16 7.16
N VAL A 137 -1.91 -11.02 8.33
CA VAL A 137 -1.32 -9.76 8.79
C VAL A 137 0.16 -10.00 8.98
N PHE A 138 0.99 -9.44 8.11
CA PHE A 138 2.44 -9.54 8.22
C PHE A 138 2.99 -8.40 9.06
N ARG A 139 3.97 -8.73 9.91
CA ARG A 139 4.60 -7.77 10.81
C ARG A 139 6.12 -7.78 10.62
N GLY A 140 6.71 -6.58 10.65
CA GLY A 140 8.16 -6.37 10.79
C GLY A 140 8.42 -5.68 12.12
N ASP A 141 9.25 -6.27 12.98
CA ASP A 141 9.53 -5.77 14.34
C ASP A 141 8.25 -5.47 15.15
N GLY A 142 7.25 -6.35 15.04
CA GLY A 142 5.95 -6.24 15.70
C GLY A 142 4.97 -5.23 15.07
N ARG A 143 5.37 -4.47 14.05
CA ARG A 143 4.51 -3.50 13.36
C ARG A 143 3.87 -4.11 12.12
N PRO A 144 2.56 -3.94 11.89
CA PRO A 144 1.92 -4.39 10.67
C PRO A 144 2.51 -3.68 9.44
N VAL A 145 2.90 -4.46 8.45
CA VAL A 145 3.60 -3.97 7.25
C VAL A 145 2.92 -4.39 5.95
N GLN A 146 2.08 -5.42 5.98
CA GLN A 146 1.30 -5.88 4.84
C GLN A 146 0.06 -6.62 5.32
N LEU A 147 -1.03 -6.47 4.60
CA LEU A 147 -2.19 -7.35 4.66
C LEU A 147 -2.23 -8.18 3.39
N ALA A 148 -2.72 -9.40 3.49
CA ALA A 148 -3.06 -10.19 2.31
C ALA A 148 -4.32 -11.00 2.59
N THR A 149 -5.13 -11.18 1.55
CA THR A 149 -6.26 -12.13 1.56
C THR A 149 -6.09 -13.03 0.36
N SER A 150 -5.87 -14.32 0.58
CA SER A 150 -5.80 -15.31 -0.50
C SER A 150 -7.08 -16.12 -0.60
N TYR A 151 -7.36 -16.58 -1.80
CA TYR A 151 -8.47 -17.44 -2.15
C TYR A 151 -7.93 -18.61 -2.96
N GLU A 152 -8.24 -19.82 -2.49
CA GLU A 152 -7.84 -21.07 -3.12
C GLU A 152 -9.10 -21.90 -3.40
N PRO A 153 -9.23 -22.52 -4.58
CA PRO A 153 -10.26 -23.52 -4.79
C PRO A 153 -10.26 -24.56 -3.66
N ALA A 154 -11.46 -24.97 -3.19
CA ALA A 154 -11.58 -25.86 -2.02
C ALA A 154 -10.77 -27.15 -2.12
N GLU A 155 -10.54 -27.66 -3.32
CA GLU A 155 -9.73 -28.85 -3.58
C GLU A 155 -8.24 -28.72 -3.24
N PHE A 156 -7.70 -27.47 -3.20
CA PHE A 156 -6.33 -27.17 -2.81
C PHE A 156 -6.19 -26.74 -1.34
N SER A 157 -7.31 -26.68 -0.63
CA SER A 157 -7.35 -26.21 0.74
C SER A 157 -6.61 -27.17 1.68
N ALA A 158 -5.80 -26.60 2.57
CA ALA A 158 -5.19 -27.37 3.61
C ALA A 158 -6.24 -27.80 4.65
N THR A 159 -6.25 -29.07 5.02
CA THR A 159 -6.89 -29.53 6.24
C THR A 159 -6.05 -29.08 7.45
N GLU A 160 -6.62 -28.25 8.31
CA GLU A 160 -6.30 -27.90 9.72
C GLU A 160 -4.85 -27.62 10.17
N GLU A 161 -3.81 -27.86 9.40
CA GLU A 161 -2.43 -27.53 9.79
C GLU A 161 -2.04 -26.10 9.34
N ALA A 162 -1.12 -25.48 10.10
CA ALA A 162 -0.59 -24.15 9.82
C ALA A 162 -0.29 -23.97 8.32
N PRO A 163 -0.67 -22.83 7.71
CA PRO A 163 -0.50 -22.65 6.28
C PRO A 163 0.99 -22.72 5.94
N ARG A 164 1.39 -23.83 5.37
CA ARG A 164 2.65 -23.88 4.64
C ARG A 164 2.56 -22.91 3.46
N PRO A 165 3.68 -22.37 2.99
CA PRO A 165 3.68 -21.64 1.74
C PRO A 165 2.92 -22.43 0.67
N LEU A 166 2.06 -21.78 -0.10
CA LEU A 166 1.18 -22.43 -1.08
C LEU A 166 1.97 -23.38 -1.99
N ALA A 167 3.11 -22.92 -2.50
CA ALA A 167 3.97 -23.73 -3.37
C ALA A 167 4.38 -25.07 -2.73
N GLY A 168 4.70 -25.07 -1.45
CA GLY A 168 5.04 -26.31 -0.71
C GLY A 168 3.85 -27.25 -0.57
N ARG A 169 2.62 -26.72 -0.37
CA ARG A 169 1.39 -27.53 -0.31
C ARG A 169 1.03 -28.09 -1.68
N LEU A 170 1.04 -27.24 -2.70
CA LEU A 170 0.74 -27.66 -4.07
C LEU A 170 1.76 -28.69 -4.57
N SER A 171 3.03 -28.51 -4.25
CA SER A 171 4.08 -29.47 -4.58
C SER A 171 3.82 -30.85 -3.97
N SER A 172 3.33 -30.93 -2.72
CA SER A 172 2.94 -32.19 -2.08
C SER A 172 1.76 -32.88 -2.77
N LEU A 173 0.94 -32.12 -3.50
CA LEU A 173 -0.17 -32.62 -4.33
C LEU A 173 0.26 -32.89 -5.78
N GLY A 174 1.55 -32.78 -6.10
CA GLY A 174 2.07 -32.92 -7.46
C GLY A 174 1.76 -31.72 -8.40
N VAL A 175 1.29 -30.60 -7.85
CA VAL A 175 0.94 -29.40 -8.60
C VAL A 175 2.11 -28.43 -8.57
N LYS A 176 2.64 -28.04 -9.74
CA LYS A 176 3.75 -27.10 -9.88
C LYS A 176 3.23 -25.75 -10.37
N ILE A 177 3.51 -24.69 -9.63
CA ILE A 177 3.28 -23.32 -10.09
C ILE A 177 4.23 -23.02 -11.25
N THR A 178 3.66 -22.59 -12.37
CA THR A 178 4.41 -22.29 -13.62
C THR A 178 4.46 -20.82 -13.95
N GLU A 179 3.47 -20.04 -13.45
CA GLU A 179 3.35 -18.62 -13.72
C GLU A 179 2.75 -17.87 -12.53
N VAL A 180 3.16 -16.64 -12.37
CA VAL A 180 2.58 -15.69 -11.41
C VAL A 180 2.27 -14.40 -12.17
N VAL A 181 1.02 -13.98 -12.14
CA VAL A 181 0.57 -12.70 -12.70
C VAL A 181 0.29 -11.75 -11.55
N GLU A 182 0.81 -10.54 -11.62
CA GLU A 182 0.52 -9.47 -10.65
C GLU A 182 0.04 -8.22 -11.37
N GLU A 183 -1.14 -7.75 -10.97
CA GLU A 183 -1.67 -6.44 -11.34
C GLU A 183 -1.49 -5.50 -10.17
N VAL A 184 -0.84 -4.35 -10.40
CA VAL A 184 -0.48 -3.42 -9.34
C VAL A 184 -1.07 -2.05 -9.60
N TYR A 185 -1.80 -1.53 -8.63
CA TYR A 185 -2.33 -0.16 -8.68
C TYR A 185 -2.32 0.50 -7.31
N ALA A 186 -2.30 1.83 -7.31
CA ALA A 186 -2.42 2.63 -6.10
C ALA A 186 -3.88 3.00 -5.84
N ARG A 187 -4.32 2.90 -4.59
CA ARG A 187 -5.66 3.32 -4.17
C ARG A 187 -5.67 3.92 -2.77
N VAL A 188 -6.76 4.56 -2.43
CA VAL A 188 -7.05 4.95 -1.04
C VAL A 188 -7.29 3.68 -0.22
N PRO A 189 -6.70 3.55 0.98
CA PRO A 189 -6.95 2.41 1.84
C PRO A 189 -8.39 2.39 2.33
N GLN A 190 -8.93 1.20 2.54
CA GLN A 190 -10.19 1.03 3.26
C GLN A 190 -10.01 1.36 4.75
N PRO A 191 -11.07 1.79 5.47
CA PRO A 191 -10.95 2.13 6.90
C PRO A 191 -10.29 1.03 7.73
N ALA A 192 -10.71 -0.23 7.58
CA ALA A 192 -10.14 -1.36 8.30
C ALA A 192 -8.65 -1.60 7.99
N GLU A 193 -8.22 -1.34 6.74
CA GLU A 193 -6.82 -1.43 6.35
C GLU A 193 -5.99 -0.33 6.99
N SER A 194 -6.54 0.89 7.02
CA SER A 194 -5.91 2.04 7.67
C SER A 194 -5.69 1.80 9.17
N ASP A 195 -6.69 1.22 9.83
CA ASP A 195 -6.62 0.91 11.26
C ASP A 195 -5.55 -0.16 11.54
N VAL A 196 -5.59 -1.29 10.82
CA VAL A 196 -4.65 -2.40 11.05
C VAL A 196 -3.21 -2.00 10.68
N LEU A 197 -3.01 -1.32 9.56
CA LEU A 197 -1.68 -0.89 9.10
C LEU A 197 -1.19 0.40 9.77
N ALA A 198 -2.03 1.04 10.62
CA ALA A 198 -1.76 2.33 11.26
C ALA A 198 -1.31 3.39 10.24
N LEU A 199 -2.10 3.57 9.17
CA LEU A 199 -1.78 4.49 8.09
C LEU A 199 -2.14 5.92 8.45
N PRO A 200 -1.24 6.89 8.25
CA PRO A 200 -1.57 8.29 8.36
C PRO A 200 -2.59 8.72 7.29
N ALA A 201 -3.37 9.77 7.58
CA ALA A 201 -4.27 10.34 6.59
C ALA A 201 -3.50 10.78 5.32
N GLY A 202 -4.12 10.55 4.15
CA GLY A 202 -3.53 10.90 2.85
C GLY A 202 -2.48 9.91 2.33
N VAL A 203 -2.22 8.81 3.03
CA VAL A 203 -1.37 7.73 2.51
C VAL A 203 -2.19 6.82 1.59
N HIS A 204 -1.67 6.55 0.41
CA HIS A 204 -2.20 5.54 -0.50
C HIS A 204 -1.53 4.19 -0.23
N VAL A 205 -2.23 3.13 -0.56
CA VAL A 205 -1.67 1.78 -0.57
C VAL A 205 -1.37 1.33 -1.99
N LEU A 206 -0.35 0.50 -2.12
CA LEU A 206 -0.15 -0.32 -3.30
C LEU A 206 -1.02 -1.57 -3.10
N HIS A 207 -1.97 -1.76 -4.01
CA HIS A 207 -2.79 -2.97 -4.08
C HIS A 207 -2.20 -3.87 -5.16
N VAL A 208 -1.93 -5.11 -4.80
CA VAL A 208 -1.43 -6.12 -5.74
C VAL A 208 -2.45 -7.24 -5.80
N GLU A 209 -3.06 -7.40 -6.95
CA GLU A 209 -3.84 -8.59 -7.29
C GLU A 209 -2.88 -9.60 -7.90
N ARG A 210 -2.70 -10.72 -7.22
CA ARG A 210 -1.78 -11.77 -7.66
C ARG A 210 -2.52 -13.06 -7.91
N THR A 211 -2.32 -13.64 -9.09
CA THR A 211 -2.85 -14.97 -9.43
C THR A 211 -1.71 -15.91 -9.77
N GLN A 212 -1.71 -17.08 -9.16
CA GLN A 212 -0.74 -18.15 -9.38
C GLN A 212 -1.36 -19.25 -10.25
N TRP A 213 -0.59 -19.72 -11.22
CA TRP A 213 -1.03 -20.66 -12.23
C TRP A 213 -0.22 -21.95 -12.22
N ALA A 214 -0.91 -23.07 -12.43
CA ALA A 214 -0.30 -24.37 -12.70
C ALA A 214 -0.71 -24.78 -14.13
N GLY A 215 0.15 -24.52 -15.10
CA GLY A 215 -0.19 -24.60 -16.51
C GLY A 215 -1.24 -23.55 -16.90
N ASP A 216 -2.37 -23.99 -17.39
CA ASP A 216 -3.50 -23.15 -17.80
C ASP A 216 -4.55 -22.93 -16.69
N ARG A 217 -4.30 -23.48 -15.52
CA ARG A 217 -5.23 -23.45 -14.38
C ARG A 217 -4.75 -22.50 -13.28
N PRO A 218 -5.58 -21.50 -12.87
CA PRO A 218 -5.30 -20.70 -11.69
C PRO A 218 -5.52 -21.55 -10.42
N VAL A 219 -4.59 -21.50 -9.49
CA VAL A 219 -4.60 -22.32 -8.25
C VAL A 219 -4.72 -21.48 -6.99
N GLU A 220 -4.46 -20.20 -7.08
CA GLU A 220 -4.64 -19.20 -6.02
C GLU A 220 -4.78 -17.82 -6.62
N THR A 221 -5.64 -17.00 -6.03
CA THR A 221 -5.61 -15.55 -6.23
C THR A 221 -5.56 -14.82 -4.91
N SER A 222 -4.89 -13.68 -4.85
CA SER A 222 -4.75 -12.93 -3.61
C SER A 222 -4.77 -11.41 -3.83
N ASP A 223 -5.36 -10.72 -2.85
CA ASP A 223 -5.34 -9.27 -2.70
C ASP A 223 -4.31 -8.91 -1.65
N ILE A 224 -3.28 -8.17 -2.03
CA ILE A 224 -2.17 -7.78 -1.16
C ILE A 224 -2.17 -6.26 -1.03
N VAL A 225 -2.15 -5.77 0.22
CA VAL A 225 -2.21 -4.35 0.55
C VAL A 225 -0.93 -3.93 1.25
N ILE A 226 -0.21 -2.99 0.64
CA ILE A 226 1.12 -2.55 1.07
C ILE A 226 1.11 -1.04 1.26
N PRO A 227 1.56 -0.50 2.42
CA PRO A 227 1.70 0.93 2.63
C PRO A 227 2.63 1.60 1.62
N GLY A 228 2.10 2.51 0.79
CA GLY A 228 2.88 3.20 -0.25
C GLY A 228 3.83 4.28 0.29
N ASP A 229 3.72 4.63 1.58
CA ASP A 229 4.64 5.54 2.26
C ASP A 229 5.82 4.84 2.94
N ARG A 230 5.86 3.50 2.95
CA ARG A 230 6.91 2.70 3.59
C ARG A 230 7.65 1.81 2.62
N PHE A 231 6.99 1.38 1.55
CA PHE A 231 7.52 0.36 0.64
C PHE A 231 7.43 0.78 -0.82
N ARG A 232 8.34 0.24 -1.61
CA ARG A 232 8.32 0.26 -3.07
C ARG A 232 8.47 -1.16 -3.60
N LEU A 233 7.75 -1.50 -4.66
CA LEU A 233 7.88 -2.79 -5.32
C LEU A 233 9.04 -2.74 -6.31
N VAL A 234 9.85 -3.78 -6.34
CA VAL A 234 10.98 -3.92 -7.25
C VAL A 234 10.80 -5.21 -8.05
N TYR A 235 10.71 -5.05 -9.36
CA TYR A 235 10.69 -6.15 -10.32
C TYR A 235 12.02 -6.18 -11.07
N SER A 236 12.60 -7.35 -11.19
CA SER A 236 13.84 -7.57 -11.94
C SER A 236 13.66 -8.79 -12.82
N HIS A 237 13.74 -8.62 -14.12
CA HIS A 237 13.59 -9.69 -15.09
C HIS A 237 14.92 -9.83 -15.84
N PRO A 238 15.56 -11.03 -15.83
CA PRO A 238 16.69 -11.27 -16.72
C PRO A 238 16.20 -11.23 -18.15
N LEU A 239 16.86 -10.44 -18.97
CA LEU A 239 16.64 -10.48 -20.43
C LEU A 239 17.54 -11.57 -20.97
N HIS A 240 16.94 -12.63 -21.51
CA HIS A 240 17.70 -13.62 -22.29
C HIS A 240 17.93 -13.06 -23.68
N PRO A 241 19.17 -13.09 -24.19
CA PRO A 241 19.48 -12.66 -25.56
C PRO A 241 18.81 -13.53 -26.62
#